data_8b78eca2d90e6276e885085f02b28243
#
_entry.id   8b78eca2d90e6276e885085f02b28243
#
_cell.length_a   1.000
_cell.length_b   1.000
_cell.length_c   1.000
_cell.angle_alpha   90.00
_cell.angle_beta   90.00
_cell.angle_gamma   90.00
#
_symmetry.space_group_name_H-M   'P 1'
#
loop_
_entity.id
_entity.type
_entity.pdbx_description
1 polymer ?
#
loop_
_entity_poly.entity_id
_entity_poly.type
_entity_poly.pdbx_seq_one_letter_code
_entity_poly.pdbx_strand_id
1 'polypeptide(L)'
;MSYKLTLLGTGSSGGVPRLGNNWGACDPANPKNRRRRCSALVERISGRGRTLMLIDTPPDIRNQLLDAGVETIDGVVYTHDHADHTHGIDDLRRLAFNMKRRVDVYMDEPTRISLETRFSYCFRMAPHSTYPAVLNSLAIDAPQPLTINGAGGPITAIPIPQMHGDAGSLGFRIGDVAYCPDVGGLAPESVELLRGLDVWIVDALRYISHPAHFSVGQALKWIETLKPKRAILTHLHIDLDYAALQRELPPHVVPAFDGLQITWA
;
A
#
# COMPACT_ATOMS: atom_id res chain seq x y z
N MET A 1 -4.76 3.27 -23.41
CA MET A 1 -4.29 2.38 -22.32
C MET A 1 -3.91 3.30 -21.19
N SER A 2 -4.39 3.07 -19.98
CA SER A 2 -4.10 3.94 -18.82
C SER A 2 -3.95 3.11 -17.56
N TYR A 3 -3.18 3.63 -16.63
CA TYR A 3 -3.10 3.14 -15.26
C TYR A 3 -3.83 4.11 -14.32
N LYS A 4 -4.35 3.57 -13.21
CA LYS A 4 -4.90 4.33 -12.12
C LYS A 4 -4.46 3.69 -10.80
N LEU A 5 -3.91 4.50 -9.89
CA LEU A 5 -3.65 4.09 -8.52
C LEU A 5 -4.62 4.86 -7.61
N THR A 6 -5.34 4.13 -6.78
CA THR A 6 -6.23 4.69 -5.74
C THR A 6 -5.64 4.36 -4.37
N LEU A 7 -5.37 5.37 -3.56
CA LEU A 7 -4.99 5.20 -2.16
C LEU A 7 -6.25 4.85 -1.35
N LEU A 8 -6.39 3.59 -0.95
CA LEU A 8 -7.56 3.10 -0.22
C LEU A 8 -7.53 3.48 1.27
N GLY A 9 -6.34 3.67 1.79
CA GLY A 9 -6.07 4.16 3.13
C GLY A 9 -4.72 4.85 3.19
N THR A 10 -4.60 5.87 4.04
CA THR A 10 -3.45 6.78 4.07
C THR A 10 -2.97 7.09 5.49
N GLY A 11 -3.56 6.45 6.49
CA GLY A 11 -3.23 6.62 7.89
C GLY A 11 -2.22 5.60 8.39
N SER A 12 -1.54 5.95 9.47
CA SER A 12 -0.64 5.07 10.23
C SER A 12 -1.39 3.91 10.89
N SER A 13 -0.67 3.04 11.58
CA SER A 13 -1.19 1.81 12.20
C SER A 13 -2.43 2.00 13.09
N GLY A 14 -2.57 3.14 13.76
CA GLY A 14 -3.75 3.48 14.56
C GLY A 14 -4.94 4.01 13.78
N GLY A 15 -4.75 4.38 12.51
CA GLY A 15 -5.73 5.14 11.74
C GLY A 15 -5.97 6.57 12.29
N VAL A 16 -6.84 7.33 11.63
CA VAL A 16 -7.32 8.63 12.12
C VAL A 16 -8.83 8.68 11.96
N PRO A 17 -9.63 8.90 13.04
CA PRO A 17 -9.21 8.97 14.45
C PRO A 17 -8.72 7.62 14.96
N ARG A 18 -7.93 7.65 16.03
CA ARG A 18 -7.62 6.45 16.82
C ARG A 18 -8.82 6.01 17.67
N LEU A 19 -8.77 4.78 18.18
CA LEU A 19 -9.77 4.27 19.12
C LEU A 19 -10.00 5.28 20.25
N GLY A 20 -11.25 5.40 20.68
CA GLY A 20 -11.69 6.44 21.62
C GLY A 20 -12.00 7.79 20.96
N ASN A 21 -12.12 7.81 19.61
CA ASN A 21 -12.40 9.02 18.83
C ASN A 21 -11.32 10.11 18.99
N ASN A 22 -10.06 9.68 19.13
CA ASN A 22 -8.92 10.58 19.33
C ASN A 22 -8.39 11.05 17.96
N TRP A 23 -8.60 12.32 17.66
CA TRP A 23 -8.17 12.98 16.43
C TRP A 23 -6.80 13.65 16.50
N GLY A 24 -6.19 13.74 17.72
CA GLY A 24 -4.93 14.47 17.90
C GLY A 24 -5.05 15.93 17.44
N ALA A 25 -4.18 16.33 16.52
CA ALA A 25 -4.20 17.66 15.92
C ALA A 25 -5.13 17.78 14.70
N CYS A 26 -5.71 16.69 14.24
CA CYS A 26 -6.55 16.65 13.05
C CYS A 26 -7.95 17.22 13.33
N ASP A 27 -8.43 18.13 12.48
CA ASP A 27 -9.79 18.66 12.51
C ASP A 27 -10.81 17.57 12.14
N PRO A 28 -11.73 17.16 13.05
CA PRO A 28 -12.76 16.15 12.77
C PRO A 28 -13.74 16.53 11.65
N ALA A 29 -13.91 17.83 11.40
CA ALA A 29 -14.83 18.35 10.39
C ALA A 29 -14.25 18.24 8.97
N ASN A 30 -12.93 18.10 8.83
CA ASN A 30 -12.30 17.89 7.53
C ASN A 30 -12.30 16.39 7.16
N PRO A 31 -13.08 15.93 6.14
CA PRO A 31 -13.17 14.53 5.79
C PRO A 31 -11.84 13.93 5.33
N LYS A 32 -10.88 14.74 4.87
CA LYS A 32 -9.55 14.30 4.47
C LYS A 32 -8.66 13.91 5.65
N ASN A 33 -9.06 14.22 6.87
CA ASN A 33 -8.39 13.75 8.08
C ASN A 33 -8.84 12.37 8.54
N ARG A 34 -9.95 11.85 8.03
CA ARG A 34 -10.36 10.47 8.29
C ARG A 34 -9.52 9.56 7.42
N ARG A 35 -8.62 8.80 8.05
CA ARG A 35 -7.63 7.96 7.36
C ARG A 35 -7.68 6.54 7.89
N ARG A 36 -7.97 5.59 7.01
CA ARG A 36 -7.83 4.16 7.25
C ARG A 36 -6.37 3.74 7.11
N ARG A 37 -6.01 2.54 7.60
CA ARG A 37 -4.65 1.98 7.46
C ARG A 37 -4.28 1.83 5.99
N CYS A 38 -2.98 1.93 5.71
CA CYS A 38 -2.45 1.99 4.35
C CYS A 38 -2.83 0.78 3.49
N SER A 39 -3.28 1.07 2.28
CA SER A 39 -3.45 0.12 1.17
C SER A 39 -3.63 0.92 -0.11
N ALA A 40 -3.30 0.32 -1.25
CA ALA A 40 -3.48 0.94 -2.56
C ALA A 40 -4.01 -0.07 -3.58
N LEU A 41 -4.85 0.40 -4.49
CA LEU A 41 -5.35 -0.37 -5.63
C LEU A 41 -4.76 0.20 -6.92
N VAL A 42 -4.05 -0.64 -7.66
CA VAL A 42 -3.54 -0.31 -9.00
C VAL A 42 -4.42 -0.99 -10.04
N GLU A 43 -4.90 -0.21 -10.99
CA GLU A 43 -5.73 -0.65 -12.10
C GLU A 43 -5.02 -0.36 -13.42
N ARG A 44 -4.89 -1.36 -14.28
CA ARG A 44 -4.56 -1.16 -15.69
C ARG A 44 -5.85 -1.30 -16.51
N ILE A 45 -6.18 -0.25 -17.27
CA ILE A 45 -7.45 -0.14 -18.01
C ILE A 45 -7.15 -0.13 -19.51
N SER A 46 -7.81 -1.01 -20.25
CA SER A 46 -7.73 -1.09 -21.70
C SER A 46 -9.12 -1.36 -22.32
N GLY A 47 -9.20 -1.35 -23.65
CA GLY A 47 -10.45 -1.74 -24.35
C GLY A 47 -10.87 -3.21 -24.13
N ARG A 48 -9.99 -4.05 -23.53
CA ARG A 48 -10.26 -5.46 -23.22
C ARG A 48 -10.79 -5.68 -21.80
N GLY A 49 -10.69 -4.66 -20.94
CA GLY A 49 -11.10 -4.76 -19.54
C GLY A 49 -10.12 -4.10 -18.57
N ARG A 50 -10.16 -4.56 -17.31
CA ARG A 50 -9.27 -4.08 -16.24
C ARG A 50 -8.42 -5.22 -15.69
N THR A 51 -7.21 -4.89 -15.26
CA THR A 51 -6.37 -5.73 -14.39
C THR A 51 -6.23 -5.01 -13.06
N LEU A 52 -6.43 -5.71 -11.96
CA LEU A 52 -6.49 -5.17 -10.61
C LEU A 52 -5.40 -5.78 -9.74
N MET A 53 -4.48 -4.96 -9.26
CA MET A 53 -3.44 -5.32 -8.28
C MET A 53 -3.70 -4.56 -6.97
N LEU A 54 -3.91 -5.30 -5.89
CA LEU A 54 -4.04 -4.73 -4.54
C LEU A 54 -2.69 -4.74 -3.85
N ILE A 55 -2.35 -3.66 -3.14
CA ILE A 55 -1.18 -3.58 -2.27
C ILE A 55 -1.67 -3.54 -0.83
N ASP A 56 -1.33 -4.57 -0.07
CA ASP A 56 -1.71 -4.82 1.33
C ASP A 56 -3.21 -5.04 1.58
N THR A 57 -3.50 -5.73 2.68
CA THR A 57 -4.84 -6.04 3.18
C THR A 57 -4.98 -5.64 4.66
N PRO A 58 -5.05 -4.34 4.96
CA PRO A 58 -5.20 -3.86 6.34
C PRO A 58 -6.52 -4.32 6.96
N PRO A 59 -6.71 -4.18 8.29
CA PRO A 59 -7.98 -4.46 8.96
C PRO A 59 -9.19 -3.71 8.37
N ASP A 60 -8.95 -2.60 7.66
CA ASP A 60 -9.99 -1.79 7.01
C ASP A 60 -10.37 -2.30 5.61
N ILE A 61 -9.70 -3.33 5.08
CA ILE A 61 -9.75 -3.71 3.66
C ILE A 61 -11.17 -3.96 3.15
N ARG A 62 -12.04 -4.55 3.98
CA ARG A 62 -13.43 -4.78 3.58
C ARG A 62 -14.12 -3.48 3.17
N ASN A 63 -14.05 -2.45 4.00
CA ASN A 63 -14.67 -1.16 3.68
C ASN A 63 -13.96 -0.45 2.53
N GLN A 64 -12.64 -0.55 2.44
CA GLN A 64 -11.83 0.00 1.37
C GLN A 64 -12.23 -0.59 0.00
N LEU A 65 -12.41 -1.90 -0.09
CA LEU A 65 -12.83 -2.57 -1.33
C LEU A 65 -14.29 -2.30 -1.70
N LEU A 66 -15.19 -2.19 -0.70
CA LEU A 66 -16.58 -1.80 -0.93
C LEU A 66 -16.68 -0.39 -1.51
N ASP A 67 -15.95 0.58 -0.93
CA ASP A 67 -15.93 1.96 -1.41
C ASP A 67 -15.31 2.07 -2.82
N ALA A 68 -14.33 1.22 -3.13
CA ALA A 68 -13.69 1.15 -4.45
C ALA A 68 -14.48 0.34 -5.49
N GLY A 69 -15.59 -0.31 -5.11
CA GLY A 69 -16.42 -1.13 -5.99
C GLY A 69 -15.69 -2.35 -6.54
N VAL A 70 -14.82 -2.98 -5.73
CA VAL A 70 -14.01 -4.14 -6.12
C VAL A 70 -14.77 -5.43 -5.83
N GLU A 71 -15.06 -6.20 -6.88
CA GLU A 71 -15.72 -7.51 -6.80
C GLU A 71 -14.78 -8.68 -7.10
N THR A 72 -13.68 -8.41 -7.80
CA THR A 72 -12.65 -9.38 -8.21
C THR A 72 -11.27 -8.76 -8.12
N ILE A 73 -10.21 -9.57 -8.04
CA ILE A 73 -8.82 -9.12 -8.02
C ILE A 73 -7.93 -10.08 -8.82
N ASP A 74 -6.93 -9.56 -9.52
CA ASP A 74 -6.02 -10.40 -10.28
C ASP A 74 -4.80 -10.82 -9.47
N GLY A 75 -4.37 -10.01 -8.49
CA GLY A 75 -3.32 -10.36 -7.54
C GLY A 75 -3.22 -9.37 -6.40
N VAL A 76 -2.62 -9.83 -5.30
CA VAL A 76 -2.30 -9.02 -4.12
C VAL A 76 -0.80 -9.06 -3.90
N VAL A 77 -0.17 -7.93 -3.60
CA VAL A 77 1.23 -7.85 -3.20
C VAL A 77 1.32 -7.31 -1.78
N TYR A 78 2.19 -7.88 -0.95
CA TYR A 78 2.40 -7.41 0.41
C TYR A 78 3.70 -6.64 0.52
N THR A 79 3.65 -5.51 1.23
CA THR A 79 4.82 -4.69 1.54
C THR A 79 5.65 -5.34 2.64
N HIS A 80 5.01 -5.82 3.70
CA HIS A 80 5.61 -6.50 4.85
C HIS A 80 4.51 -7.11 5.74
N ASP A 81 4.89 -7.72 6.87
CA ASP A 81 4.01 -8.55 7.69
C ASP A 81 3.33 -7.85 8.87
N HIS A 82 3.45 -6.53 9.03
CA HIS A 82 2.80 -5.81 10.12
C HIS A 82 1.27 -5.90 10.07
N ALA A 83 0.65 -5.84 11.24
CA ALA A 83 -0.78 -6.08 11.41
C ALA A 83 -1.67 -5.09 10.63
N ASP A 84 -1.25 -3.83 10.59
CA ASP A 84 -1.96 -2.76 9.88
C ASP A 84 -1.87 -2.86 8.34
N HIS A 85 -1.04 -3.78 7.82
CA HIS A 85 -0.92 -4.10 6.40
C HIS A 85 -1.51 -5.47 6.03
N THR A 86 -1.77 -6.35 7.02
CA THR A 86 -2.03 -7.76 6.71
C THR A 86 -3.28 -8.35 7.37
N HIS A 87 -3.80 -7.79 8.48
CA HIS A 87 -4.82 -8.46 9.30
C HIS A 87 -6.24 -8.45 8.71
N GLY A 88 -6.43 -7.90 7.51
CA GLY A 88 -7.66 -8.06 6.71
C GLY A 88 -7.57 -9.17 5.66
N ILE A 89 -6.51 -9.98 5.66
CA ILE A 89 -6.26 -11.03 4.67
C ILE A 89 -7.43 -12.01 4.48
N ASP A 90 -8.21 -12.30 5.53
CA ASP A 90 -9.36 -13.19 5.46
C ASP A 90 -10.51 -12.64 4.59
N ASP A 91 -10.64 -11.33 4.44
CA ASP A 91 -11.64 -10.72 3.56
C ASP A 91 -11.42 -11.04 2.06
N LEU A 92 -10.21 -11.46 1.67
CA LEU A 92 -9.92 -11.98 0.33
C LEU A 92 -10.74 -13.25 0.01
N ARG A 93 -11.24 -13.96 1.02
CA ARG A 93 -12.13 -15.11 0.87
C ARG A 93 -13.33 -14.79 -0.01
N ARG A 94 -13.94 -13.61 0.18
CA ARG A 94 -15.11 -13.23 -0.61
C ARG A 94 -14.75 -13.03 -2.08
N LEU A 95 -13.59 -12.45 -2.37
CA LEU A 95 -13.10 -12.29 -3.74
C LEU A 95 -12.81 -13.65 -4.39
N ALA A 96 -12.18 -14.58 -3.64
CA ALA A 96 -11.94 -15.95 -4.12
C ALA A 96 -13.25 -16.65 -4.51
N PHE A 97 -14.30 -16.53 -3.69
CA PHE A 97 -15.61 -17.09 -3.99
C PHE A 97 -16.27 -16.44 -5.21
N ASN A 98 -16.22 -15.12 -5.35
CA ASN A 98 -16.75 -14.41 -6.52
C ASN A 98 -16.06 -14.91 -7.81
N MET A 99 -14.75 -15.08 -7.77
CA MET A 99 -13.92 -15.50 -8.90
C MET A 99 -13.93 -17.04 -9.13
N LYS A 100 -14.42 -17.83 -8.17
CA LYS A 100 -14.34 -19.31 -8.16
C LYS A 100 -12.89 -19.84 -8.33
N ARG A 101 -11.91 -19.07 -7.85
CA ARG A 101 -10.49 -19.42 -7.84
C ARG A 101 -9.82 -18.83 -6.62
N ARG A 102 -8.68 -19.40 -6.24
CA ARG A 102 -7.83 -18.81 -5.19
C ARG A 102 -7.29 -17.45 -5.66
N VAL A 103 -7.06 -16.55 -4.70
CA VAL A 103 -6.36 -15.28 -4.95
C VAL A 103 -4.85 -15.53 -4.87
N ASP A 104 -4.13 -15.07 -5.88
CA ASP A 104 -2.68 -15.09 -5.89
C ASP A 104 -2.15 -13.93 -5.01
N VAL A 105 -1.36 -14.27 -3.98
CA VAL A 105 -0.75 -13.32 -3.08
C VAL A 105 0.77 -13.43 -3.13
N TYR A 106 1.44 -12.32 -3.37
CA TYR A 106 2.87 -12.22 -3.59
C TYR A 106 3.53 -11.60 -2.37
N MET A 107 4.57 -12.24 -1.85
CA MET A 107 5.26 -11.87 -0.61
C MET A 107 6.74 -12.23 -0.67
N ASP A 108 7.57 -11.46 -0.01
CA ASP A 108 8.94 -11.90 0.29
C ASP A 108 8.94 -13.04 1.32
N GLU A 109 10.06 -13.70 1.49
CA GLU A 109 10.16 -14.89 2.33
C GLU A 109 9.83 -14.63 3.81
N PRO A 110 10.30 -13.54 4.46
CA PRO A 110 9.93 -13.24 5.84
C PRO A 110 8.42 -13.02 6.01
N THR A 111 7.79 -12.24 5.14
CA THR A 111 6.35 -11.98 5.14
C THR A 111 5.57 -13.26 4.91
N ARG A 112 6.01 -14.12 3.98
CA ARG A 112 5.39 -15.41 3.68
C ARG A 112 5.36 -16.33 4.89
N ILE A 113 6.50 -16.53 5.55
CA ILE A 113 6.59 -17.38 6.75
C ILE A 113 5.64 -16.86 7.83
N SER A 114 5.62 -15.57 8.04
CA SER A 114 4.78 -14.91 9.04
C SER A 114 3.28 -15.09 8.74
N LEU A 115 2.84 -14.78 7.53
CA LEU A 115 1.42 -14.85 7.16
C LEU A 115 0.91 -16.30 7.05
N GLU A 116 1.70 -17.22 6.48
CA GLU A 116 1.33 -18.64 6.43
C GLU A 116 1.25 -19.27 7.84
N THR A 117 1.99 -18.74 8.82
CA THR A 117 1.89 -19.16 10.22
C THR A 117 0.64 -18.59 10.89
N ARG A 118 0.43 -17.28 10.81
CA ARG A 118 -0.70 -16.59 11.50
C ARG A 118 -2.05 -16.93 10.86
N PHE A 119 -2.10 -17.06 9.53
CA PHE A 119 -3.31 -17.25 8.74
C PHE A 119 -3.28 -18.55 7.92
N SER A 120 -2.73 -19.62 8.51
CA SER A 120 -2.52 -20.90 7.82
C SER A 120 -3.77 -21.42 7.10
N TYR A 121 -4.96 -21.21 7.67
CA TYR A 121 -6.25 -21.64 7.12
C TYR A 121 -6.62 -20.94 5.80
N CYS A 122 -6.04 -19.78 5.51
CA CYS A 122 -6.22 -19.12 4.22
C CYS A 122 -5.45 -19.83 3.09
N PHE A 123 -4.30 -20.43 3.41
CA PHE A 123 -3.36 -21.04 2.46
C PHE A 123 -3.51 -22.55 2.34
N ARG A 124 -3.93 -23.22 3.42
CA ARG A 124 -4.03 -24.67 3.50
C ARG A 124 -5.36 -25.08 4.12
N MET A 125 -5.99 -26.07 3.53
CA MET A 125 -7.17 -26.66 4.15
C MET A 125 -6.74 -27.47 5.38
N ALA A 126 -7.32 -27.18 6.54
CA ALA A 126 -7.05 -27.96 7.74
C ALA A 126 -7.59 -29.40 7.59
N PRO A 127 -6.96 -30.42 8.24
CA PRO A 127 -7.49 -31.77 8.28
C PRO A 127 -8.95 -31.74 8.79
N HIS A 128 -9.82 -32.48 8.09
CA HIS A 128 -11.27 -32.55 8.40
C HIS A 128 -12.07 -31.25 8.22
N SER A 129 -11.49 -30.20 7.64
CA SER A 129 -12.21 -28.98 7.30
C SER A 129 -13.00 -29.15 5.99
N THR A 130 -14.18 -28.56 5.94
CA THR A 130 -14.96 -28.39 4.69
C THR A 130 -14.67 -27.08 3.99
N TYR A 131 -13.88 -26.20 4.62
CA TYR A 131 -13.51 -24.90 4.06
C TYR A 131 -12.22 -25.03 3.23
N PRO A 132 -12.27 -24.74 1.91
CA PRO A 132 -11.09 -24.79 1.07
C PRO A 132 -10.13 -23.63 1.40
N ALA A 133 -8.85 -23.82 1.12
CA ALA A 133 -7.89 -22.73 1.06
C ALA A 133 -8.31 -21.72 -0.03
N VAL A 134 -8.15 -20.44 0.25
CA VAL A 134 -8.61 -19.34 -0.61
C VAL A 134 -7.48 -18.54 -1.25
N LEU A 135 -6.24 -18.76 -0.81
CA LEU A 135 -5.05 -18.05 -1.29
C LEU A 135 -4.03 -19.01 -1.88
N ASN A 136 -3.28 -18.54 -2.89
CA ASN A 136 -2.03 -19.12 -3.36
C ASN A 136 -0.90 -18.22 -2.93
N SER A 137 0.15 -18.78 -2.32
CA SER A 137 1.35 -18.07 -1.91
C SER A 137 2.37 -18.07 -3.04
N LEU A 138 2.82 -16.89 -3.47
CA LEU A 138 3.82 -16.68 -4.51
C LEU A 138 4.96 -15.82 -3.99
N ALA A 139 6.19 -16.12 -4.41
CA ALA A 139 7.37 -15.42 -3.92
C ALA A 139 7.59 -14.08 -4.63
N ILE A 140 8.04 -13.08 -3.87
CA ILE A 140 8.71 -11.88 -4.39
C ILE A 140 10.21 -12.07 -4.17
N ASP A 141 10.98 -11.95 -5.24
CA ASP A 141 12.45 -11.92 -5.22
C ASP A 141 12.93 -10.50 -5.57
N ALA A 142 12.89 -9.61 -4.59
CA ALA A 142 13.26 -8.21 -4.80
C ALA A 142 14.76 -8.06 -5.11
N PRO A 143 15.15 -7.22 -6.09
CA PRO A 143 14.32 -6.26 -6.82
C PRO A 143 13.76 -6.78 -8.15
N GLN A 144 13.68 -8.10 -8.38
CA GLN A 144 13.21 -8.66 -9.64
C GLN A 144 11.75 -8.27 -9.91
N PRO A 145 11.42 -7.79 -11.13
CA PRO A 145 10.05 -7.43 -11.46
C PRO A 145 9.09 -8.60 -11.35
N LEU A 146 7.92 -8.38 -10.78
CA LEU A 146 6.78 -9.31 -10.82
C LEU A 146 5.70 -8.80 -11.78
N THR A 147 4.91 -9.73 -12.33
CA THR A 147 3.84 -9.38 -13.27
C THR A 147 2.53 -10.02 -12.86
N ILE A 148 1.49 -9.21 -12.73
CA ILE A 148 0.11 -9.64 -12.51
C ILE A 148 -0.65 -9.52 -13.82
N ASN A 149 -1.23 -10.63 -14.28
CA ASN A 149 -1.96 -10.71 -15.54
C ASN A 149 -3.47 -10.62 -15.30
N GLY A 150 -4.17 -9.86 -16.16
CA GLY A 150 -5.60 -9.73 -16.16
C GLY A 150 -6.13 -9.20 -17.50
N ALA A 151 -7.45 -8.94 -17.59
CA ALA A 151 -8.11 -8.56 -18.82
C ALA A 151 -7.63 -7.20 -19.37
N GLY A 152 -7.18 -6.30 -18.51
CA GLY A 152 -6.60 -5.00 -18.91
C GLY A 152 -5.20 -5.08 -19.50
N GLY A 153 -4.58 -6.28 -19.45
CA GLY A 153 -3.17 -6.54 -19.78
C GLY A 153 -2.27 -6.58 -18.52
N PRO A 154 -0.99 -6.94 -18.64
CA PRO A 154 -0.10 -7.15 -17.51
C PRO A 154 0.18 -5.85 -16.73
N ILE A 155 0.16 -5.92 -15.40
CA ILE A 155 0.75 -4.91 -14.50
C ILE A 155 2.11 -5.46 -14.08
N THR A 156 3.19 -4.78 -14.44
CA THR A 156 4.55 -5.09 -13.98
C THR A 156 4.92 -4.15 -12.85
N ALA A 157 5.30 -4.69 -11.71
CA ALA A 157 5.75 -3.96 -10.54
C ALA A 157 7.18 -4.36 -10.20
N ILE A 158 8.02 -3.38 -9.87
CA ILE A 158 9.39 -3.58 -9.38
C ILE A 158 9.33 -3.40 -7.85
N PRO A 159 9.59 -4.47 -7.07
CA PRO A 159 9.68 -4.36 -5.62
C PRO A 159 10.96 -3.59 -5.25
N ILE A 160 10.83 -2.64 -4.34
CA ILE A 160 11.91 -1.78 -3.85
C ILE A 160 12.18 -2.14 -2.41
N PRO A 161 13.32 -2.80 -2.09
CA PRO A 161 13.69 -3.08 -0.70
C PRO A 161 13.83 -1.79 0.11
N GLN A 162 13.28 -1.77 1.31
CA GLN A 162 13.29 -0.62 2.21
C GLN A 162 13.68 -1.04 3.63
N MET A 163 14.33 -0.12 4.36
CA MET A 163 14.58 -0.29 5.79
C MET A 163 13.33 0.16 6.56
N HIS A 164 12.87 -0.67 7.49
CA HIS A 164 11.70 -0.39 8.32
C HIS A 164 11.91 -0.98 9.72
N GLY A 165 12.48 -0.19 10.63
CA GLY A 165 12.91 -0.68 11.96
C GLY A 165 13.92 -1.82 11.85
N ASP A 166 13.68 -2.87 12.62
CA ASP A 166 14.50 -4.09 12.62
C ASP A 166 14.10 -5.07 11.51
N ALA A 167 12.97 -4.81 10.84
CA ALA A 167 12.48 -5.57 9.69
C ALA A 167 12.74 -4.83 8.39
N GLY A 168 12.53 -5.48 7.27
CA GLY A 168 12.44 -4.85 5.96
C GLY A 168 10.99 -4.57 5.59
N SER A 169 10.79 -3.75 4.58
CA SER A 169 9.54 -3.60 3.86
C SER A 169 9.79 -3.49 2.36
N LEU A 170 8.76 -3.60 1.57
CA LEU A 170 8.81 -3.40 0.13
C LEU A 170 7.99 -2.17 -0.27
N GLY A 171 8.58 -1.29 -1.06
CA GLY A 171 7.84 -0.40 -1.94
C GLY A 171 7.60 -1.05 -3.30
N PHE A 172 6.75 -0.47 -4.11
CA PHE A 172 6.48 -0.97 -5.47
C PHE A 172 6.52 0.17 -6.48
N ARG A 173 7.33 0.00 -7.54
CA ARG A 173 7.35 0.90 -8.70
C ARG A 173 6.57 0.29 -9.87
N ILE A 174 5.60 1.03 -10.40
CA ILE A 174 4.80 0.67 -11.57
C ILE A 174 4.97 1.78 -12.62
N GLY A 175 5.80 1.54 -13.64
CA GLY A 175 6.22 2.58 -14.57
C GLY A 175 6.95 3.72 -13.84
N ASP A 176 6.43 4.94 -13.96
CA ASP A 176 7.02 6.12 -13.32
C ASP A 176 6.30 6.55 -12.03
N VAL A 177 5.51 5.66 -11.45
CA VAL A 177 4.85 5.85 -10.14
C VAL A 177 5.40 4.85 -9.14
N ALA A 178 5.78 5.30 -7.93
CA ALA A 178 6.20 4.42 -6.84
C ALA A 178 5.37 4.66 -5.58
N TYR A 179 5.05 3.56 -4.86
CA TYR A 179 4.34 3.54 -3.59
C TYR A 179 5.22 2.92 -2.51
N CYS A 180 5.57 3.69 -1.49
CA CYS A 180 6.49 3.35 -0.41
C CYS A 180 5.87 3.75 0.94
N PRO A 181 4.91 2.96 1.50
CA PRO A 181 4.09 3.40 2.64
C PRO A 181 4.84 3.37 3.97
N ASP A 182 5.79 2.46 4.14
CA ASP A 182 6.51 2.22 5.39
C ASP A 182 8.01 2.17 5.11
N VAL A 183 8.67 3.31 5.27
CA VAL A 183 10.10 3.44 5.00
C VAL A 183 10.79 4.33 6.03
N GLY A 184 11.79 3.78 6.71
CA GLY A 184 12.68 4.49 7.63
C GLY A 184 14.07 4.79 7.03
N GLY A 185 14.42 4.10 5.94
CA GLY A 185 15.68 4.29 5.24
C GLY A 185 15.71 3.60 3.88
N LEU A 186 16.61 4.06 3.00
CA LEU A 186 16.82 3.55 1.66
C LEU A 186 18.28 3.21 1.45
N ALA A 187 18.56 1.98 1.02
CA ALA A 187 19.88 1.59 0.55
C ALA A 187 20.19 2.21 -0.83
N PRO A 188 21.47 2.37 -1.20
CA PRO A 188 21.84 2.97 -2.50
C PRO A 188 21.15 2.32 -3.70
N GLU A 189 20.98 1.00 -3.69
CA GLU A 189 20.32 0.23 -4.75
C GLU A 189 18.84 0.59 -4.87
N SER A 190 18.16 0.81 -3.75
CA SER A 190 16.77 1.23 -3.70
C SER A 190 16.58 2.67 -4.17
N VAL A 191 17.55 3.53 -3.88
CA VAL A 191 17.59 4.92 -4.37
C VAL A 191 17.62 4.95 -5.90
N GLU A 192 18.43 4.09 -6.55
CA GLU A 192 18.48 4.01 -8.01
C GLU A 192 17.14 3.58 -8.62
N LEU A 193 16.39 2.67 -7.97
CA LEU A 193 15.05 2.26 -8.40
C LEU A 193 14.00 3.38 -8.29
N LEU A 194 14.27 4.40 -7.49
CA LEU A 194 13.38 5.56 -7.27
C LEU A 194 13.73 6.78 -8.13
N ARG A 195 14.75 6.70 -9.00
CA ARG A 195 15.08 7.82 -9.89
C ARG A 195 14.11 7.96 -11.05
N GLY A 196 13.89 9.21 -11.47
CA GLY A 196 13.11 9.55 -12.66
C GLY A 196 11.60 9.33 -12.50
N LEU A 197 11.09 9.34 -11.26
CA LEU A 197 9.66 9.18 -11.01
C LEU A 197 8.86 10.42 -11.41
N ASP A 198 7.70 10.19 -11.99
CA ASP A 198 6.67 11.21 -12.14
C ASP A 198 5.94 11.43 -10.82
N VAL A 199 5.60 10.35 -10.11
CA VAL A 199 4.92 10.43 -8.81
C VAL A 199 5.60 9.49 -7.81
N TRP A 200 5.94 10.03 -6.65
CA TRP A 200 6.39 9.24 -5.50
C TRP A 200 5.41 9.38 -4.35
N ILE A 201 4.79 8.27 -3.96
CA ILE A 201 3.93 8.17 -2.77
C ILE A 201 4.81 7.59 -1.67
N VAL A 202 5.06 8.36 -0.61
CA VAL A 202 6.10 8.05 0.37
C VAL A 202 5.62 8.27 1.80
N ASP A 203 6.10 7.42 2.69
CA ASP A 203 5.92 7.54 4.15
C ASP A 203 6.33 8.91 4.68
N ALA A 204 5.48 9.49 5.53
CA ALA A 204 5.79 10.68 6.30
C ALA A 204 4.99 10.66 7.61
N LEU A 205 5.37 9.76 8.50
CA LEU A 205 4.59 9.39 9.68
C LEU A 205 4.14 10.61 10.52
N ARG A 206 5.07 11.48 10.89
CA ARG A 206 4.86 12.63 11.80
C ARG A 206 6.01 13.64 11.70
N TYR A 207 5.89 14.78 12.41
CA TYR A 207 6.97 15.76 12.44
C TYR A 207 8.22 15.26 13.18
N ILE A 208 8.03 14.55 14.31
CA ILE A 208 9.12 14.03 15.14
C ILE A 208 9.69 12.75 14.51
N SER A 209 11.00 12.60 14.51
CA SER A 209 11.70 11.41 14.00
C SER A 209 11.20 10.11 14.65
N HIS A 210 11.21 9.04 13.87
CA HIS A 210 10.85 7.67 14.27
C HIS A 210 11.91 6.69 13.73
N PRO A 211 12.27 5.62 14.47
CA PRO A 211 13.32 4.71 14.02
C PRO A 211 12.95 3.89 12.76
N ALA A 212 11.65 3.63 12.56
CA ALA A 212 11.16 2.79 11.47
C ALA A 212 10.50 3.56 10.31
N HIS A 213 10.26 4.86 10.45
CA HIS A 213 9.51 5.66 9.47
C HIS A 213 10.18 6.99 9.21
N PHE A 214 10.02 7.52 8.01
CA PHE A 214 10.39 8.90 7.74
C PHE A 214 9.49 9.86 8.54
N SER A 215 10.10 10.88 9.12
CA SER A 215 9.39 12.09 9.50
C SER A 215 9.08 12.92 8.25
N VAL A 216 8.16 13.89 8.36
CA VAL A 216 7.87 14.85 7.27
C VAL A 216 9.18 15.49 6.76
N GLY A 217 10.07 15.93 7.67
CA GLY A 217 11.33 16.54 7.29
C GLY A 217 12.29 15.59 6.58
N GLN A 218 12.31 14.31 6.94
CA GLN A 218 13.12 13.30 6.24
C GLN A 218 12.56 12.97 4.86
N ALA A 219 11.23 12.81 4.74
CA ALA A 219 10.58 12.63 3.45
C ALA A 219 10.87 13.80 2.50
N LEU A 220 10.78 15.05 2.97
CA LEU A 220 11.09 16.23 2.16
C LEU A 220 12.55 16.25 1.67
N LYS A 221 13.52 15.88 2.50
CA LYS A 221 14.94 15.75 2.08
C LYS A 221 15.14 14.72 0.98
N TRP A 222 14.46 13.58 1.07
CA TRP A 222 14.51 12.57 0.02
C TRP A 222 13.80 13.02 -1.26
N ILE A 223 12.68 13.73 -1.16
CA ILE A 223 11.97 14.34 -2.30
C ILE A 223 12.88 15.35 -3.01
N GLU A 224 13.60 16.18 -2.27
CA GLU A 224 14.58 17.13 -2.83
C GLU A 224 15.74 16.40 -3.54
N THR A 225 16.17 15.25 -3.03
CA THR A 225 17.25 14.44 -3.61
C THR A 225 16.80 13.72 -4.88
N LEU A 226 15.65 13.05 -4.86
CA LEU A 226 15.14 12.22 -5.97
C LEU A 226 14.41 13.01 -7.04
N LYS A 227 13.89 14.19 -6.69
CA LYS A 227 13.19 15.15 -7.58
C LYS A 227 12.08 14.53 -8.41
N PRO A 228 11.11 13.80 -7.80
CA PRO A 228 9.94 13.38 -8.53
C PRO A 228 9.16 14.61 -9.01
N LYS A 229 8.42 14.51 -10.14
CA LYS A 229 7.59 15.65 -10.59
C LYS A 229 6.52 16.01 -9.57
N ARG A 230 6.01 15.01 -8.84
CA ARG A 230 5.05 15.15 -7.74
C ARG A 230 5.35 14.16 -6.63
N ALA A 231 5.20 14.59 -5.37
CA ALA A 231 5.26 13.68 -4.22
C ALA A 231 3.95 13.72 -3.43
N ILE A 232 3.59 12.58 -2.83
CA ILE A 232 2.38 12.41 -2.02
C ILE A 232 2.80 11.76 -0.70
N LEU A 233 2.60 12.49 0.40
CA LEU A 233 2.94 11.98 1.73
C LEU A 233 1.81 11.08 2.24
N THR A 234 2.15 9.85 2.62
CA THR A 234 1.20 8.84 3.14
C THR A 234 1.60 8.33 4.52
N HIS A 235 0.87 7.36 5.08
CA HIS A 235 1.07 6.78 6.42
C HIS A 235 0.97 7.83 7.55
N LEU A 236 0.04 8.78 7.39
CA LEU A 236 -0.05 10.00 8.19
C LEU A 236 -0.68 9.76 9.56
N HIS A 237 0.02 10.23 10.60
CA HIS A 237 -0.38 10.15 12.01
C HIS A 237 -1.44 11.22 12.37
N ILE A 238 -2.07 11.07 13.56
CA ILE A 238 -3.05 12.03 14.12
C ILE A 238 -2.46 13.42 14.41
N ASP A 239 -1.13 13.59 14.34
CA ASP A 239 -0.45 14.88 14.55
C ASP A 239 -0.44 15.73 13.27
N LEU A 240 -0.81 15.16 12.12
CA LEU A 240 -0.72 15.77 10.81
C LEU A 240 -2.12 16.12 10.28
N ASP A 241 -2.64 17.29 10.66
CA ASP A 241 -3.85 17.85 10.06
C ASP A 241 -3.65 18.08 8.56
N TYR A 242 -4.60 17.66 7.72
CA TYR A 242 -4.49 17.77 6.27
C TYR A 242 -4.30 19.21 5.80
N ALA A 243 -5.13 20.12 6.28
CA ALA A 243 -5.11 21.52 5.81
C ALA A 243 -3.87 22.27 6.32
N ALA A 244 -3.40 21.96 7.54
CA ALA A 244 -2.16 22.52 8.07
C ALA A 244 -0.96 22.03 7.26
N LEU A 245 -0.84 20.72 7.10
CA LEU A 245 0.26 20.09 6.35
C LEU A 245 0.27 20.56 4.88
N GLN A 246 -0.89 20.69 4.23
CA GLN A 246 -0.98 21.19 2.85
C GLN A 246 -0.41 22.63 2.70
N ARG A 247 -0.57 23.48 3.70
CA ARG A 247 -0.03 24.86 3.67
C ARG A 247 1.48 24.92 3.88
N GLU A 248 2.04 23.95 4.58
CA GLU A 248 3.46 23.89 4.93
C GLU A 248 4.33 23.25 3.82
N LEU A 249 3.72 22.42 2.98
CA LEU A 249 4.43 21.64 1.97
C LEU A 249 4.77 22.47 0.72
N PRO A 250 5.88 22.14 0.03
CA PRO A 250 6.19 22.70 -1.29
C PRO A 250 5.07 22.43 -2.31
N PRO A 251 4.90 23.25 -3.35
CA PRO A 251 3.76 23.14 -4.30
C PRO A 251 3.61 21.79 -5.01
N HIS A 252 4.71 21.04 -5.20
CA HIS A 252 4.70 19.72 -5.84
C HIS A 252 4.55 18.57 -4.85
N VAL A 253 4.39 18.85 -3.55
CA VAL A 253 4.20 17.86 -2.48
C VAL A 253 2.81 18.06 -1.87
N VAL A 254 2.04 16.99 -1.75
CA VAL A 254 0.70 17.05 -1.17
C VAL A 254 0.50 15.96 -0.13
N PRO A 255 -0.30 16.19 0.93
CA PRO A 255 -0.69 15.11 1.82
C PRO A 255 -1.71 14.19 1.14
N ALA A 256 -1.63 12.89 1.44
CA ALA A 256 -2.60 11.91 0.99
C ALA A 256 -3.92 12.02 1.76
N PHE A 257 -4.98 11.50 1.15
CA PHE A 257 -6.27 11.23 1.78
C PHE A 257 -6.90 9.99 1.16
N ASP A 258 -7.76 9.30 1.88
CA ASP A 258 -8.42 8.09 1.43
C ASP A 258 -9.27 8.37 0.19
N GLY A 259 -9.06 7.59 -0.87
CA GLY A 259 -9.70 7.78 -2.17
C GLY A 259 -8.94 8.68 -3.14
N LEU A 260 -7.75 9.23 -2.79
CA LEU A 260 -6.92 9.99 -3.73
C LEU A 260 -6.50 9.11 -4.91
N GLN A 261 -6.72 9.60 -6.12
CA GLN A 261 -6.40 8.89 -7.36
C GLN A 261 -5.27 9.57 -8.14
N ILE A 262 -4.41 8.74 -8.72
CA ILE A 262 -3.33 9.12 -9.64
C ILE A 262 -3.55 8.34 -10.93
N THR A 263 -3.48 9.01 -12.08
CA THR A 263 -3.62 8.37 -13.40
C THR A 263 -2.39 8.68 -14.26
N TRP A 264 -1.95 7.67 -15.03
CA TRP A 264 -0.85 7.82 -16.00
C TRP A 264 -1.04 6.89 -17.20
N ALA A 265 -0.22 7.07 -18.24
CA ALA A 265 -0.29 6.31 -19.49
C ALA A 265 0.57 5.03 -19.47
#